data_4303bf41f535d6fde0c8cb11215b03eb
#
_entry.id   4303bf41f535d6fde0c8cb11215b03eb
#
_cell.length_a   1.000
_cell.length_b   1.000
_cell.length_c   1.000
_cell.angle_alpha   90.00
_cell.angle_beta   90.00
_cell.angle_gamma   90.00
#
_symmetry.space_group_name_H-M   'P 1'
#
loop_
_entity.id
_entity.type
_entity.pdbx_description
1 polymer ?
#
loop_
_entity_poly.entity_id
_entity_poly.type
_entity_poly.pdbx_seq_one_letter_code
_entity_poly.pdbx_strand_id
1 'polypeptide(L)'
;MPKAKYEGIYHSIQKRIEAQDYPYQSLLPSENTLIEEYACSRNTVRRALAELVADGYVQTMQGRGVRVIYQPVGKTTFTIGGIETFQETARRNRLHAVTKVTKFETVIADECFAAKSGFSVGDELWSIERVRYLDGKALILDVNYFLKEFVPGLTPQIAASSIYDYIENTLGMQIITSKRRMTVEHATARDEKLLEMGTYGCVAVVVNQTFNAAGLLFEYTQSRHQPDYFCFQDIATRKSERQTPGAGVSTWDLRWAGAPAKWVLGCPFSKEQEGWPQRSSFLFFAASILRKKMQVTIGA
;
A
#
# COMPACT_ATOMS: atom_id res chain seq x y z
N MET A 1 -11.08 24.78 4.44
CA MET A 1 -10.52 25.08 5.79
C MET A 1 -9.13 25.66 5.63
N PRO A 2 -8.69 26.66 6.41
CA PRO A 2 -7.31 27.13 6.34
C PRO A 2 -6.37 25.97 6.70
N LYS A 3 -5.38 25.69 5.86
CA LYS A 3 -4.35 24.66 6.13
C LYS A 3 -3.70 24.95 7.48
N ALA A 4 -3.58 23.95 8.32
CA ALA A 4 -2.97 24.12 9.63
C ALA A 4 -1.52 24.60 9.45
N LYS A 5 -1.06 25.58 10.25
CA LYS A 5 0.25 26.22 10.11
C LYS A 5 1.42 25.22 10.11
N TYR A 6 1.29 24.08 10.82
CA TYR A 6 2.32 23.03 10.84
C TYR A 6 2.48 22.32 9.49
N GLU A 7 1.41 22.18 8.69
CA GLU A 7 1.47 21.57 7.34
C GLU A 7 2.32 22.42 6.39
N GLY A 8 2.19 23.75 6.48
CA GLY A 8 3.04 24.67 5.69
C GLY A 8 4.51 24.52 6.03
N ILE A 9 4.84 24.35 7.32
CA ILE A 9 6.22 24.14 7.80
C ILE A 9 6.73 22.77 7.33
N TYR A 10 5.91 21.72 7.50
CA TYR A 10 6.23 20.38 7.01
C TYR A 10 6.62 20.41 5.53
N HIS A 11 5.75 20.94 4.67
CA HIS A 11 6.01 20.98 3.22
C HIS A 11 7.21 21.89 2.85
N SER A 12 7.44 22.96 3.60
CA SER A 12 8.59 23.83 3.37
C SER A 12 9.91 23.08 3.65
N ILE A 13 10.00 22.40 4.81
CA ILE A 13 11.20 21.63 5.18
C ILE A 13 11.37 20.43 4.24
N GLN A 14 10.28 19.71 3.92
CA GLN A 14 10.28 18.60 2.97
C GLN A 14 10.90 19.00 1.62
N LYS A 15 10.42 20.11 1.03
CA LYS A 15 10.94 20.61 -0.24
C LYS A 15 12.43 20.96 -0.18
N ARG A 16 12.88 21.55 0.93
CA ARG A 16 14.31 21.89 1.13
C ARG A 16 15.18 20.64 1.26
N ILE A 17 14.68 19.59 1.90
CA ILE A 17 15.37 18.29 1.94
C ILE A 17 15.44 17.68 0.53
N GLU A 18 14.33 17.66 -0.20
CA GLU A 18 14.27 17.13 -1.57
C GLU A 18 15.13 17.93 -2.55
N ALA A 19 15.23 19.25 -2.35
CA ALA A 19 16.12 20.14 -3.11
C ALA A 19 17.60 20.05 -2.71
N GLN A 20 17.93 19.24 -1.67
CA GLN A 20 19.27 19.10 -1.09
C GLN A 20 19.79 20.37 -0.40
N ASP A 21 18.94 21.33 -0.03
CA ASP A 21 19.31 22.45 0.86
C ASP A 21 19.71 21.92 2.25
N TYR A 22 19.10 20.83 2.66
CA TYR A 22 19.50 20.00 3.80
C TYR A 22 19.97 18.63 3.29
N PRO A 23 21.28 18.45 3.06
CA PRO A 23 21.80 17.20 2.49
C PRO A 23 21.59 15.98 3.40
N TYR A 24 21.63 14.81 2.80
CA TYR A 24 21.61 13.54 3.54
C TYR A 24 22.67 13.53 4.66
N GLN A 25 22.26 13.07 5.86
CA GLN A 25 23.06 13.03 7.09
C GLN A 25 23.39 14.40 7.71
N SER A 26 22.96 15.53 7.13
CA SER A 26 23.08 16.83 7.79
C SER A 26 22.09 16.99 8.94
N LEU A 27 22.30 17.97 9.79
CA LEU A 27 21.37 18.36 10.83
C LEU A 27 20.44 19.45 10.30
N LEU A 28 19.16 19.37 10.64
CA LEU A 28 18.26 20.50 10.51
C LEU A 28 18.64 21.62 11.49
N PRO A 29 18.24 22.87 11.21
CA PRO A 29 18.33 23.95 12.17
C PRO A 29 17.68 23.58 13.51
N SER A 30 18.14 24.22 14.60
CA SER A 30 17.56 23.97 15.92
C SER A 30 16.07 24.30 15.97
N GLU A 31 15.32 23.71 16.93
CA GLU A 31 13.91 24.05 17.13
C GLU A 31 13.73 25.57 17.32
N ASN A 32 14.64 26.25 18.04
CA ASN A 32 14.54 27.68 18.26
C ASN A 32 14.74 28.48 16.96
N THR A 33 15.71 28.10 16.13
CA THR A 33 15.91 28.69 14.80
C THR A 33 14.71 28.54 13.90
N LEU A 34 14.08 27.33 13.90
CA LEU A 34 12.85 27.08 13.12
C LEU A 34 11.65 27.87 13.66
N ILE A 35 11.55 28.07 15.00
CA ILE A 35 10.51 28.90 15.61
C ILE A 35 10.63 30.35 15.12
N GLU A 36 11.84 30.88 15.08
CA GLU A 36 12.13 32.24 14.59
C GLU A 36 11.85 32.35 13.09
N GLU A 37 12.36 31.39 12.27
CA GLU A 37 12.22 31.39 10.82
C GLU A 37 10.74 31.35 10.38
N TYR A 38 9.93 30.49 11.03
CA TYR A 38 8.51 30.31 10.67
C TYR A 38 7.55 31.17 11.52
N ALA A 39 8.04 31.97 12.43
CA ALA A 39 7.25 32.82 13.34
C ALA A 39 6.08 32.05 13.97
N CYS A 40 6.37 30.91 14.63
CA CYS A 40 5.33 30.01 15.14
C CYS A 40 5.67 29.46 16.55
N SER A 41 4.73 28.76 17.16
CA SER A 41 4.95 28.15 18.46
C SER A 41 5.85 26.91 18.37
N ARG A 42 6.52 26.57 19.48
CA ARG A 42 7.31 25.36 19.62
C ARG A 42 6.52 24.09 19.30
N ASN A 43 5.27 24.05 19.76
CA ASN A 43 4.39 22.88 19.48
C ASN A 43 4.10 22.70 17.98
N THR A 44 3.98 23.83 17.24
CA THR A 44 3.77 23.81 15.80
C THR A 44 4.99 23.24 15.06
N VAL A 45 6.19 23.66 15.44
CA VAL A 45 7.45 23.10 14.86
C VAL A 45 7.58 21.62 15.19
N ARG A 46 7.35 21.23 16.46
CA ARG A 46 7.46 19.83 16.87
C ARG A 46 6.48 18.94 16.15
N ARG A 47 5.26 19.42 15.89
CA ARG A 47 4.28 18.66 15.11
C ARG A 47 4.75 18.47 13.67
N ALA A 48 5.25 19.52 13.01
CA ALA A 48 5.81 19.40 11.67
C ALA A 48 7.01 18.44 11.60
N LEU A 49 7.90 18.49 12.60
CA LEU A 49 9.04 17.57 12.69
C LEU A 49 8.58 16.12 12.96
N ALA A 50 7.52 15.91 13.76
CA ALA A 50 6.97 14.58 14.01
C ALA A 50 6.40 13.95 12.73
N GLU A 51 5.72 14.72 11.89
CA GLU A 51 5.24 14.27 10.57
C GLU A 51 6.43 13.92 9.65
N LEU A 52 7.50 14.78 9.62
CA LEU A 52 8.73 14.48 8.85
C LEU A 52 9.44 13.21 9.34
N VAL A 53 9.38 12.91 10.65
CA VAL A 53 9.91 11.65 11.21
C VAL A 53 9.03 10.47 10.79
N ALA A 54 7.71 10.61 10.85
CA ALA A 54 6.76 9.56 10.44
C ALA A 54 6.93 9.21 8.96
N ASP A 55 7.19 10.22 8.11
CA ASP A 55 7.40 10.04 6.67
C ASP A 55 8.86 9.72 6.30
N GLY A 56 9.77 9.59 7.30
CA GLY A 56 11.16 9.17 7.12
C GLY A 56 12.08 10.16 6.45
N TYR A 57 11.73 11.42 6.44
CA TYR A 57 12.63 12.47 5.98
C TYR A 57 13.76 12.72 6.97
N VAL A 58 13.44 12.59 8.26
CA VAL A 58 14.39 12.92 9.33
C VAL A 58 14.29 11.95 10.50
N GLN A 59 15.31 11.92 11.33
CA GLN A 59 15.37 11.18 12.59
C GLN A 59 15.73 12.09 13.74
N THR A 60 14.95 12.07 14.82
CA THR A 60 15.26 12.80 16.06
C THR A 60 16.35 12.06 16.84
N MET A 61 17.38 12.79 17.25
CA MET A 61 18.44 12.28 18.13
C MET A 61 18.37 13.02 19.46
N GLN A 62 18.20 12.26 20.55
CA GLN A 62 18.08 12.84 21.89
C GLN A 62 19.32 13.71 22.23
N GLY A 63 19.10 14.99 22.55
CA GLY A 63 20.15 15.94 22.90
C GLY A 63 21.06 16.39 21.75
N ARG A 64 20.86 15.91 20.52
CA ARG A 64 21.73 16.19 19.36
C ARG A 64 21.00 16.84 18.18
N GLY A 65 19.68 17.00 18.27
CA GLY A 65 18.88 17.61 17.20
C GLY A 65 18.21 16.61 16.27
N VAL A 66 17.91 17.04 15.06
CA VAL A 66 17.17 16.28 14.04
C VAL A 66 18.06 16.10 12.81
N ARG A 67 18.27 14.86 12.40
CA ARG A 67 19.14 14.49 11.27
C ARG A 67 18.33 14.11 10.05
N VAL A 68 18.74 14.58 8.89
CA VAL A 68 18.18 14.18 7.59
C VAL A 68 18.60 12.76 7.27
N ILE A 69 17.61 11.87 7.06
CA ILE A 69 17.82 10.47 6.66
C ILE A 69 17.21 10.16 5.29
N TYR A 70 16.56 11.14 4.67
CA TYR A 70 15.98 11.02 3.34
C TYR A 70 17.06 10.90 2.28
N GLN A 71 16.91 9.93 1.40
CA GLN A 71 17.65 9.79 0.14
C GLN A 71 16.65 9.72 -1.01
N PRO A 72 16.85 10.50 -2.09
CA PRO A 72 15.99 10.39 -3.25
C PRO A 72 16.09 8.99 -3.86
N VAL A 73 14.95 8.33 -4.04
CA VAL A 73 14.87 7.08 -4.78
C VAL A 73 15.11 7.38 -6.26
N GLY A 74 15.86 6.52 -6.94
CA GLY A 74 16.18 6.70 -8.35
C GLY A 74 14.92 6.92 -9.21
N LYS A 75 15.04 7.72 -10.27
CA LYS A 75 13.95 8.27 -11.10
C LYS A 75 13.01 7.25 -11.80
N THR A 76 13.29 5.97 -11.74
CA THR A 76 12.58 4.93 -12.51
C THR A 76 11.63 4.07 -11.68
N THR A 77 11.44 4.39 -10.40
CA THR A 77 10.70 3.50 -9.50
C THR A 77 9.36 4.14 -9.11
N PHE A 78 8.26 3.48 -9.44
CA PHE A 78 6.92 3.86 -8.97
C PHE A 78 6.79 3.49 -7.49
N THR A 79 7.14 4.42 -6.61
CA THR A 79 7.09 4.21 -5.16
C THR A 79 5.66 4.32 -4.67
N ILE A 80 5.17 3.27 -4.03
CA ILE A 80 3.88 3.26 -3.35
C ILE A 80 4.10 3.79 -1.92
N GLY A 81 3.50 4.93 -1.63
CA GLY A 81 3.52 5.58 -0.32
C GLY A 81 2.22 5.35 0.47
N GLY A 82 1.65 6.43 1.01
CA GLY A 82 0.38 6.45 1.70
C GLY A 82 -0.83 6.09 0.84
N ILE A 83 -2.01 6.57 1.21
CA ILE A 83 -3.22 6.46 0.37
C ILE A 83 -3.16 7.61 -0.65
N GLU A 84 -2.70 7.30 -1.84
CA GLU A 84 -2.57 8.26 -2.96
C GLU A 84 -3.35 7.74 -4.16
N THR A 85 -3.87 8.66 -4.97
CA THR A 85 -4.40 8.31 -6.29
C THR A 85 -3.26 7.94 -7.24
N PHE A 86 -3.56 7.16 -8.27
CA PHE A 86 -2.57 6.84 -9.31
C PHE A 86 -1.99 8.10 -9.97
N GLN A 87 -2.81 9.13 -10.19
CA GLN A 87 -2.38 10.39 -10.77
C GLN A 87 -1.44 11.18 -9.84
N GLU A 88 -1.70 11.19 -8.53
CA GLU A 88 -0.82 11.82 -7.54
C GLU A 88 0.52 11.12 -7.48
N THR A 89 0.51 9.78 -7.40
CA THR A 89 1.73 8.97 -7.41
C THR A 89 2.54 9.19 -8.68
N ALA A 90 1.91 9.18 -9.85
CA ALA A 90 2.58 9.43 -11.12
C ALA A 90 3.16 10.85 -11.20
N ARG A 91 2.41 11.88 -10.75
CA ARG A 91 2.88 13.27 -10.70
C ARG A 91 4.08 13.42 -9.78
N ARG A 92 4.05 12.79 -8.60
CA ARG A 92 5.17 12.78 -7.66
C ARG A 92 6.42 12.14 -8.27
N ASN A 93 6.24 11.08 -9.05
CA ASN A 93 7.33 10.40 -9.77
C ASN A 93 7.68 11.05 -11.13
N ARG A 94 7.02 12.16 -11.52
CA ARG A 94 7.23 12.88 -12.79
C ARG A 94 6.99 12.00 -14.03
N LEU A 95 5.99 11.10 -13.96
CA LEU A 95 5.60 10.20 -15.03
C LEU A 95 4.27 10.64 -15.63
N HIS A 96 4.09 10.44 -16.94
CA HIS A 96 2.83 10.66 -17.62
C HIS A 96 1.92 9.44 -17.42
N ALA A 97 0.80 9.62 -16.73
CA ALA A 97 -0.13 8.54 -16.37
C ALA A 97 -1.40 8.57 -17.23
N VAL A 98 -1.75 7.44 -17.81
CA VAL A 98 -3.01 7.22 -18.53
C VAL A 98 -3.69 5.96 -17.98
N THR A 99 -5.02 6.00 -17.87
CA THR A 99 -5.83 4.87 -17.42
C THR A 99 -6.78 4.46 -18.53
N LYS A 100 -6.80 3.17 -18.85
CA LYS A 100 -7.77 2.56 -19.76
C LYS A 100 -8.64 1.58 -19.01
N VAL A 101 -9.94 1.79 -18.99
CA VAL A 101 -10.93 0.85 -18.44
C VAL A 101 -11.15 -0.26 -19.46
N THR A 102 -10.89 -1.50 -19.09
CA THR A 102 -11.06 -2.69 -19.93
C THR A 102 -12.31 -3.47 -19.57
N LYS A 103 -12.82 -3.33 -18.35
CA LYS A 103 -14.04 -3.95 -17.89
C LYS A 103 -14.75 -3.05 -16.86
N PHE A 104 -16.07 -2.97 -16.96
CA PHE A 104 -16.92 -2.25 -16.00
C PHE A 104 -18.26 -2.93 -15.91
N GLU A 105 -18.58 -3.52 -14.77
CA GLU A 105 -19.83 -4.27 -14.57
C GLU A 105 -20.28 -4.21 -13.12
N THR A 106 -21.52 -4.65 -12.86
CA THR A 106 -22.02 -4.92 -11.52
C THR A 106 -21.90 -6.40 -11.23
N VAL A 107 -21.40 -6.75 -10.04
CA VAL A 107 -21.35 -8.13 -9.54
C VAL A 107 -21.92 -8.20 -8.14
N ILE A 108 -22.40 -9.40 -7.75
CA ILE A 108 -22.83 -9.70 -6.40
C ILE A 108 -21.72 -10.50 -5.71
N ALA A 109 -21.39 -10.14 -4.48
CA ALA A 109 -20.40 -10.86 -3.69
C ALA A 109 -20.95 -12.23 -3.29
N ASP A 110 -20.29 -13.30 -3.76
CA ASP A 110 -20.54 -14.66 -3.32
C ASP A 110 -19.77 -14.99 -2.03
N GLU A 111 -20.00 -16.16 -1.45
CA GLU A 111 -19.32 -16.60 -0.21
C GLU A 111 -17.79 -16.61 -0.33
N CYS A 112 -17.27 -17.05 -1.48
CA CYS A 112 -15.84 -17.15 -1.71
C CYS A 112 -15.20 -15.76 -1.79
N PHE A 113 -15.82 -14.85 -2.53
CA PHE A 113 -15.35 -13.47 -2.67
C PHE A 113 -15.51 -12.70 -1.36
N ALA A 114 -16.61 -12.85 -0.64
CA ALA A 114 -16.84 -12.25 0.67
C ALA A 114 -15.74 -12.66 1.67
N ALA A 115 -15.40 -13.93 1.77
CA ALA A 115 -14.33 -14.44 2.63
C ALA A 115 -12.96 -13.86 2.27
N LYS A 116 -12.69 -13.59 0.99
CA LYS A 116 -11.44 -13.03 0.49
C LYS A 116 -11.35 -11.52 0.67
N SER A 117 -12.41 -10.80 0.36
CA SER A 117 -12.47 -9.34 0.25
C SER A 117 -12.83 -8.65 1.56
N GLY A 118 -13.62 -9.32 2.42
CA GLY A 118 -14.19 -8.75 3.63
C GLY A 118 -15.55 -8.04 3.41
N PHE A 119 -16.09 -8.06 2.20
CA PHE A 119 -17.49 -7.68 1.95
C PHE A 119 -18.45 -8.74 2.50
N SER A 120 -19.72 -8.41 2.56
CA SER A 120 -20.78 -9.36 2.94
C SER A 120 -21.28 -10.13 1.71
N VAL A 121 -21.74 -11.37 1.94
CA VAL A 121 -22.42 -12.12 0.89
C VAL A 121 -23.68 -11.37 0.49
N GLY A 122 -23.88 -11.20 -0.82
CA GLY A 122 -25.01 -10.45 -1.36
C GLY A 122 -24.75 -8.98 -1.61
N ASP A 123 -23.60 -8.43 -1.19
CA ASP A 123 -23.24 -7.05 -1.48
C ASP A 123 -23.16 -6.81 -3.00
N GLU A 124 -23.79 -5.72 -3.46
CA GLU A 124 -23.68 -5.26 -4.85
C GLU A 124 -22.41 -4.41 -5.02
N LEU A 125 -21.58 -4.80 -5.98
CA LEU A 125 -20.28 -4.19 -6.22
C LEU A 125 -20.13 -3.70 -7.66
N TRP A 126 -19.48 -2.57 -7.83
CA TRP A 126 -18.82 -2.23 -9.08
C TRP A 126 -17.57 -3.06 -9.23
N SER A 127 -17.48 -3.89 -10.25
CA SER A 127 -16.29 -4.63 -10.66
C SER A 127 -15.66 -3.90 -11.85
N ILE A 128 -14.44 -3.38 -11.65
CA ILE A 128 -13.78 -2.52 -12.61
C ILE A 128 -12.38 -3.04 -12.86
N GLU A 129 -12.04 -3.24 -14.13
CA GLU A 129 -10.69 -3.56 -14.52
C GLU A 129 -10.07 -2.40 -15.31
N ARG A 130 -8.86 -2.01 -14.91
CA ARG A 130 -8.14 -0.89 -15.48
C ARG A 130 -6.69 -1.24 -15.77
N VAL A 131 -6.23 -0.91 -16.97
CA VAL A 131 -4.81 -0.93 -17.30
C VAL A 131 -4.25 0.47 -17.12
N ARG A 132 -3.17 0.57 -16.34
CA ARG A 132 -2.47 1.81 -16.07
C ARG A 132 -1.21 1.89 -16.92
N TYR A 133 -1.12 2.98 -17.65
CA TYR A 133 0.03 3.29 -18.49
C TYR A 133 0.87 4.37 -17.82
N LEU A 134 2.18 4.16 -17.77
CA LEU A 134 3.17 5.14 -17.35
C LEU A 134 4.14 5.37 -18.53
N ASP A 135 4.27 6.61 -18.97
CA ASP A 135 5.07 6.98 -20.15
C ASP A 135 4.80 6.09 -21.39
N GLY A 136 3.52 5.77 -21.59
CA GLY A 136 3.03 4.98 -22.72
C GLY A 136 3.12 3.46 -22.55
N LYS A 137 3.75 2.95 -21.47
CA LYS A 137 3.88 1.50 -21.19
C LYS A 137 2.76 1.01 -20.28
N ALA A 138 2.16 -0.13 -20.62
CA ALA A 138 1.14 -0.81 -19.81
C ALA A 138 1.83 -1.58 -18.66
N LEU A 139 1.81 -1.03 -17.45
CA LEU A 139 2.63 -1.51 -16.34
C LEU A 139 1.85 -2.01 -15.13
N ILE A 140 0.58 -1.62 -14.99
CA ILE A 140 -0.24 -2.00 -13.85
C ILE A 140 -1.62 -2.44 -14.33
N LEU A 141 -2.07 -3.59 -13.84
CA LEU A 141 -3.42 -4.09 -14.00
C LEU A 141 -4.14 -3.99 -12.65
N ASP A 142 -5.10 -3.08 -12.56
CA ASP A 142 -5.97 -2.93 -11.39
C ASP A 142 -7.29 -3.66 -11.59
N VAL A 143 -7.66 -4.47 -10.61
CA VAL A 143 -9.01 -5.03 -10.47
C VAL A 143 -9.60 -4.46 -9.19
N ASN A 144 -10.60 -3.59 -9.34
CA ASN A 144 -11.21 -2.87 -8.23
C ASN A 144 -12.65 -3.33 -8.02
N TYR A 145 -13.03 -3.44 -6.75
CA TYR A 145 -14.40 -3.69 -6.33
C TYR A 145 -14.81 -2.59 -5.34
N PHE A 146 -15.84 -1.84 -5.70
CA PHE A 146 -16.40 -0.78 -4.84
C PHE A 146 -17.83 -1.14 -4.45
N LEU A 147 -18.15 -1.00 -3.18
CA LEU A 147 -19.51 -1.17 -2.69
C LEU A 147 -20.42 -0.10 -3.29
N LYS A 148 -21.42 -0.51 -4.08
CA LYS A 148 -22.28 0.43 -4.84
C LYS A 148 -23.03 1.40 -3.94
N GLU A 149 -23.39 0.98 -2.74
CA GLU A 149 -24.03 1.83 -1.73
C GLU A 149 -23.20 3.06 -1.38
N PHE A 150 -21.86 2.90 -1.27
CA PHE A 150 -20.97 4.00 -0.91
C PHE A 150 -20.42 4.77 -2.12
N VAL A 151 -20.45 4.18 -3.31
CA VAL A 151 -19.96 4.82 -4.54
C VAL A 151 -21.05 4.80 -5.62
N PRO A 152 -22.22 5.45 -5.37
CA PRO A 152 -23.29 5.53 -6.36
C PRO A 152 -22.85 6.34 -7.59
N GLY A 153 -23.47 6.10 -8.75
CA GLY A 153 -23.25 6.90 -9.96
C GLY A 153 -21.89 6.76 -10.61
N LEU A 154 -21.08 5.79 -10.23
CA LEU A 154 -19.80 5.53 -10.87
C LEU A 154 -19.99 5.12 -12.34
N THR A 155 -19.19 5.70 -13.22
CA THR A 155 -19.24 5.45 -14.67
C THR A 155 -17.85 5.03 -15.20
N PRO A 156 -17.78 4.42 -16.40
CA PRO A 156 -16.48 4.14 -17.03
C PRO A 156 -15.61 5.39 -17.23
N GLN A 157 -16.20 6.54 -17.48
CA GLN A 157 -15.49 7.82 -17.66
C GLN A 157 -14.85 8.28 -16.35
N ILE A 158 -15.59 8.20 -15.22
CA ILE A 158 -15.05 8.50 -13.89
C ILE A 158 -13.93 7.49 -13.55
N ALA A 159 -14.15 6.20 -13.83
CA ALA A 159 -13.16 5.16 -13.59
C ALA A 159 -11.89 5.32 -14.43
N ALA A 160 -11.97 5.89 -15.62
CA ALA A 160 -10.81 6.23 -16.46
C ALA A 160 -10.04 7.47 -15.95
N SER A 161 -10.67 8.30 -15.13
CA SER A 161 -10.05 9.46 -14.47
C SER A 161 -9.55 9.09 -13.08
N SER A 162 -10.18 9.59 -12.02
CA SER A 162 -9.84 9.30 -10.64
C SER A 162 -11.10 8.97 -9.82
N ILE A 163 -11.22 7.70 -9.41
CA ILE A 163 -12.34 7.27 -8.57
C ILE A 163 -12.24 7.92 -7.18
N TYR A 164 -11.05 8.05 -6.61
CA TYR A 164 -10.86 8.69 -5.30
C TYR A 164 -11.22 10.19 -5.32
N ASP A 165 -10.85 10.90 -6.38
CA ASP A 165 -11.28 12.29 -6.57
C ASP A 165 -12.81 12.42 -6.62
N TYR A 166 -13.48 11.50 -7.34
CA TYR A 166 -14.94 11.42 -7.35
C TYR A 166 -15.53 11.14 -5.96
N ILE A 167 -14.96 10.18 -5.23
CA ILE A 167 -15.39 9.82 -3.87
C ILE A 167 -15.25 11.00 -2.92
N GLU A 168 -14.11 11.68 -2.91
CA GLU A 168 -13.81 12.74 -1.96
C GLU A 168 -14.45 14.07 -2.33
N ASN A 169 -14.36 14.48 -3.62
CA ASN A 169 -14.80 15.81 -4.04
C ASN A 169 -16.25 15.86 -4.55
N THR A 170 -16.81 14.75 -5.07
CA THR A 170 -18.19 14.71 -5.56
C THR A 170 -19.14 14.08 -4.53
N LEU A 171 -18.75 12.93 -3.95
CA LEU A 171 -19.59 12.25 -2.96
C LEU A 171 -19.34 12.75 -1.53
N GLY A 172 -18.27 13.50 -1.26
CA GLY A 172 -17.91 14.02 0.05
C GLY A 172 -17.53 12.96 1.09
N MET A 173 -17.22 11.71 0.65
CA MET A 173 -16.82 10.63 1.52
C MET A 173 -15.30 10.68 1.75
N GLN A 174 -14.89 10.66 3.02
CA GLN A 174 -13.47 10.67 3.39
C GLN A 174 -12.88 9.27 3.38
N ILE A 175 -11.72 9.13 2.74
CA ILE A 175 -10.90 7.90 2.70
C ILE A 175 -9.87 8.01 3.82
N ILE A 176 -9.91 7.10 4.81
CA ILE A 176 -9.10 7.24 6.03
C ILE A 176 -8.03 6.15 6.15
N THR A 177 -8.38 4.89 5.93
CA THR A 177 -7.48 3.77 6.20
C THR A 177 -7.49 2.79 5.05
N SER A 178 -6.32 2.29 4.67
CA SER A 178 -6.18 1.17 3.76
C SER A 178 -5.30 0.10 4.39
N LYS A 179 -5.85 -1.10 4.58
CA LYS A 179 -5.06 -2.29 4.91
C LYS A 179 -4.45 -2.84 3.64
N ARG A 180 -3.13 -2.95 3.63
CA ARG A 180 -2.37 -3.34 2.44
C ARG A 180 -1.63 -4.65 2.66
N ARG A 181 -1.70 -5.55 1.68
CA ARG A 181 -0.91 -6.76 1.62
C ARG A 181 -0.19 -6.82 0.29
N MET A 182 1.10 -7.12 0.33
CA MET A 182 1.95 -7.24 -0.86
C MET A 182 2.46 -8.67 -0.98
N THR A 183 2.40 -9.20 -2.19
CA THR A 183 2.90 -10.54 -2.53
C THR A 183 3.59 -10.50 -3.90
N VAL A 184 4.34 -11.53 -4.20
CA VAL A 184 4.83 -11.80 -5.55
C VAL A 184 4.13 -13.06 -6.03
N GLU A 185 3.55 -13.00 -7.22
CA GLU A 185 2.78 -14.10 -7.82
C GLU A 185 3.31 -14.38 -9.23
N HIS A 186 3.09 -15.60 -9.70
CA HIS A 186 3.31 -15.89 -11.13
C HIS A 186 2.44 -15.01 -12.00
N ALA A 187 2.99 -14.57 -13.13
CA ALA A 187 2.20 -13.89 -14.14
C ALA A 187 1.14 -14.83 -14.69
N THR A 188 -0.07 -14.31 -14.87
CA THR A 188 -1.17 -15.02 -15.51
C THR A 188 -1.19 -14.69 -17.00
N ALA A 189 -1.85 -15.52 -17.82
CA ALA A 189 -2.07 -15.22 -19.24
C ALA A 189 -2.75 -13.85 -19.46
N ARG A 190 -3.51 -13.37 -18.45
CA ARG A 190 -4.12 -12.04 -18.48
C ARG A 190 -3.09 -10.94 -18.27
N ASP A 191 -2.15 -11.10 -17.34
CA ASP A 191 -1.03 -10.16 -17.14
C ASP A 191 -0.19 -10.06 -18.40
N GLU A 192 0.18 -11.20 -19.00
CA GLU A 192 0.97 -11.26 -20.23
C GLU A 192 0.26 -10.60 -21.43
N LYS A 193 -1.07 -10.69 -21.49
CA LYS A 193 -1.88 -10.06 -22.54
C LYS A 193 -2.03 -8.55 -22.39
N LEU A 194 -2.11 -8.07 -21.14
CA LEU A 194 -2.51 -6.67 -20.84
C LEU A 194 -1.34 -5.79 -20.43
N LEU A 195 -0.23 -6.38 -19.95
CA LEU A 195 0.93 -5.65 -19.46
C LEU A 195 2.15 -5.91 -20.34
N GLU A 196 3.05 -4.94 -20.37
CA GLU A 196 4.36 -5.10 -21.00
C GLU A 196 5.31 -5.85 -20.04
N MET A 197 5.15 -7.17 -19.98
CA MET A 197 5.87 -8.02 -19.01
C MET A 197 7.35 -8.20 -19.32
N GLY A 198 7.79 -7.93 -20.55
CA GLY A 198 9.19 -8.21 -20.95
C GLY A 198 9.53 -9.69 -20.77
N THR A 199 10.59 -9.97 -20.00
CA THR A 199 11.04 -11.34 -19.70
C THR A 199 10.56 -11.86 -18.34
N TYR A 200 9.72 -11.09 -17.63
CA TYR A 200 9.28 -11.44 -16.28
C TYR A 200 8.14 -12.47 -16.29
N GLY A 201 8.34 -13.58 -15.59
CA GLY A 201 7.30 -14.58 -15.33
C GLY A 201 6.53 -14.34 -14.02
N CYS A 202 6.70 -13.18 -13.39
CA CYS A 202 6.03 -12.83 -12.13
C CYS A 202 5.60 -11.37 -12.10
N VAL A 203 4.68 -11.04 -11.19
CA VAL A 203 4.18 -9.68 -10.91
C VAL A 203 4.22 -9.42 -9.42
N ALA A 204 4.44 -8.18 -9.02
CA ALA A 204 4.19 -7.73 -7.67
C ALA A 204 2.70 -7.42 -7.52
N VAL A 205 2.07 -7.98 -6.50
CA VAL A 205 0.62 -7.84 -6.27
C VAL A 205 0.37 -7.08 -4.99
N VAL A 206 -0.38 -5.99 -5.09
CA VAL A 206 -0.83 -5.20 -3.95
C VAL A 206 -2.33 -5.36 -3.79
N VAL A 207 -2.75 -5.90 -2.66
CA VAL A 207 -4.15 -5.99 -2.28
C VAL A 207 -4.46 -4.95 -1.23
N ASN A 208 -5.47 -4.12 -1.48
CA ASN A 208 -5.96 -3.12 -0.55
C ASN A 208 -7.39 -3.42 -0.11
N GLN A 209 -7.66 -3.22 1.18
CA GLN A 209 -8.99 -3.08 1.76
C GLN A 209 -9.08 -1.66 2.31
N THR A 210 -9.97 -0.82 1.76
CA THR A 210 -10.02 0.61 2.07
C THR A 210 -11.31 0.95 2.82
N PHE A 211 -11.16 1.76 3.87
CA PHE A 211 -12.20 2.10 4.83
C PHE A 211 -12.44 3.62 4.85
N ASN A 212 -13.71 4.00 4.98
CA ASN A 212 -14.13 5.39 5.13
C ASN A 212 -13.99 5.91 6.57
N ALA A 213 -14.41 7.16 6.83
CA ALA A 213 -14.33 7.79 8.15
C ALA A 213 -15.19 7.10 9.24
N ALA A 214 -16.20 6.33 8.85
CA ALA A 214 -16.99 5.51 9.77
C ALA A 214 -16.37 4.12 10.03
N GLY A 215 -15.20 3.83 9.45
CA GLY A 215 -14.55 2.51 9.56
C GLY A 215 -15.22 1.43 8.73
N LEU A 216 -16.06 1.79 7.75
CA LEU A 216 -16.75 0.85 6.88
C LEU A 216 -15.92 0.55 5.64
N LEU A 217 -15.80 -0.73 5.30
CA LEU A 217 -15.12 -1.20 4.08
C LEU A 217 -15.94 -0.79 2.86
N PHE A 218 -15.36 -0.07 1.92
CA PHE A 218 -16.04 0.34 0.70
C PHE A 218 -15.30 -0.07 -0.59
N GLU A 219 -14.02 -0.46 -0.46
CA GLU A 219 -13.18 -0.86 -1.59
C GLU A 219 -12.33 -2.07 -1.27
N TYR A 220 -12.27 -3.00 -2.22
CA TYR A 220 -11.28 -4.06 -2.31
C TYR A 220 -10.60 -3.96 -3.67
N THR A 221 -9.29 -3.80 -3.68
CA THR A 221 -8.51 -3.65 -4.92
C THR A 221 -7.35 -4.63 -4.94
N GLN A 222 -7.12 -5.22 -6.11
CA GLN A 222 -5.91 -5.97 -6.41
C GLN A 222 -5.19 -5.27 -7.58
N SER A 223 -3.99 -4.76 -7.32
CA SER A 223 -3.12 -4.13 -8.31
C SER A 223 -1.95 -5.06 -8.62
N ARG A 224 -1.78 -5.42 -9.88
CA ARG A 224 -0.74 -6.31 -10.38
C ARG A 224 0.27 -5.49 -11.17
N HIS A 225 1.51 -5.42 -10.68
CA HIS A 225 2.55 -4.52 -11.19
C HIS A 225 3.63 -5.29 -11.92
N GLN A 226 4.07 -4.76 -13.03
CA GLN A 226 5.30 -5.19 -13.70
C GLN A 226 6.51 -4.90 -12.78
N PRO A 227 7.44 -5.86 -12.58
CA PRO A 227 8.46 -5.78 -11.53
C PRO A 227 9.41 -4.58 -11.60
N ASP A 228 9.87 -4.16 -12.78
CA ASP A 228 10.82 -3.06 -12.95
C ASP A 228 10.28 -1.70 -12.45
N TYR A 229 8.96 -1.56 -12.45
CA TYR A 229 8.27 -0.31 -12.09
C TYR A 229 7.58 -0.41 -10.73
N PHE A 230 7.90 -1.42 -9.93
CA PHE A 230 7.35 -1.59 -8.60
C PHE A 230 8.42 -1.39 -7.54
N CYS A 231 8.19 -0.42 -6.65
CA CYS A 231 8.97 -0.25 -5.44
C CYS A 231 8.04 0.08 -4.28
N PHE A 232 8.20 -0.64 -3.21
CA PHE A 232 7.55 -0.33 -1.95
C PHE A 232 8.62 0.11 -0.94
N GLN A 233 8.40 1.27 -0.35
CA GLN A 233 9.23 1.77 0.74
C GLN A 233 8.39 1.97 1.98
N ASP A 234 8.88 1.47 3.10
CA ASP A 234 8.29 1.65 4.42
C ASP A 234 9.38 2.00 5.43
N ILE A 235 9.00 2.66 6.52
CA ILE A 235 9.90 3.07 7.57
C ILE A 235 9.58 2.29 8.82
N ALA A 236 10.43 1.31 9.12
CA ALA A 236 10.33 0.54 10.34
C ALA A 236 11.07 1.22 11.49
N THR A 237 10.38 1.52 12.59
CA THR A 237 11.00 2.02 13.81
C THR A 237 11.03 0.94 14.87
N ARG A 238 12.20 0.73 15.52
CA ARG A 238 12.32 -0.18 16.65
C ARG A 238 11.85 0.52 17.93
N LYS A 239 10.78 0.01 18.56
CA LYS A 239 10.40 0.42 19.91
C LYS A 239 11.46 -0.14 20.89
N SER A 240 12.14 0.74 21.63
CA SER A 240 13.04 0.29 22.68
C SER A 240 12.19 -0.12 23.90
N GLU A 241 12.39 -1.31 24.42
CA GLU A 241 11.67 -1.84 25.61
C GLU A 241 11.94 -1.02 26.90
N ARG A 242 12.84 -0.04 26.85
CA ARG A 242 13.23 0.78 28.02
C ARG A 242 12.31 1.96 28.33
N GLN A 243 11.18 2.13 27.65
CA GLN A 243 10.30 3.30 27.86
C GLN A 243 8.88 2.97 28.34
N THR A 244 8.67 1.84 29.00
CA THR A 244 7.38 1.62 29.69
C THR A 244 7.59 1.13 31.13
N PRO A 245 7.79 2.04 32.10
CA PRO A 245 7.35 1.73 33.45
C PRO A 245 5.83 1.98 33.46
N GLY A 246 5.01 0.92 33.37
CA GLY A 246 3.62 0.94 33.83
C GLY A 246 2.51 1.13 32.79
N ALA A 247 2.67 0.79 31.53
CA ALA A 247 1.53 0.65 30.62
C ALA A 247 1.19 -0.85 30.47
N GLY A 248 0.03 -1.24 30.98
CA GLY A 248 -0.48 -2.60 30.91
C GLY A 248 -0.45 -3.14 29.48
N VAL A 249 -0.05 -4.37 29.33
CA VAL A 249 -0.10 -5.15 28.09
C VAL A 249 -1.48 -4.98 27.48
N SER A 250 -1.58 -4.33 26.32
CA SER A 250 -2.84 -4.27 25.62
C SER A 250 -3.19 -5.69 25.16
N THR A 251 -4.35 -6.17 25.55
CA THR A 251 -4.87 -7.53 25.31
C THR A 251 -5.07 -7.88 23.82
N TRP A 252 -4.51 -7.11 22.90
CA TRP A 252 -4.65 -7.33 21.46
C TRP A 252 -3.58 -8.27 20.87
N ASP A 253 -2.46 -8.51 21.58
CA ASP A 253 -1.35 -9.30 21.04
C ASP A 253 -1.49 -10.83 21.22
N LEU A 254 -2.55 -11.30 21.89
CA LEU A 254 -2.69 -12.73 22.23
C LEU A 254 -3.76 -13.50 21.44
N ARG A 255 -4.41 -12.91 20.45
CA ARG A 255 -5.47 -13.61 19.68
C ARG A 255 -5.03 -14.27 18.36
N TRP A 256 -3.76 -14.20 18.00
CA TRP A 256 -3.28 -14.84 16.74
C TRP A 256 -2.48 -16.11 16.92
N ALA A 257 -2.22 -16.55 18.15
CA ALA A 257 -1.40 -17.74 18.43
C ALA A 257 -2.17 -19.07 18.55
N GLY A 258 -3.44 -19.14 18.21
CA GLY A 258 -4.25 -20.32 18.54
C GLY A 258 -5.27 -20.81 17.51
N ALA A 259 -5.26 -20.36 16.26
CA ALA A 259 -6.13 -20.96 15.25
C ALA A 259 -5.35 -22.01 14.44
N PRO A 260 -5.73 -23.30 14.47
CA PRO A 260 -5.14 -24.25 13.56
C PRO A 260 -5.51 -23.85 12.12
N ALA A 261 -4.50 -23.76 11.26
CA ALA A 261 -4.66 -23.56 9.83
C ALA A 261 -5.44 -24.74 9.24
N LYS A 262 -6.77 -24.68 9.29
CA LYS A 262 -7.62 -25.45 8.40
C LYS A 262 -7.58 -24.74 7.05
N TRP A 263 -6.70 -25.18 6.22
CA TRP A 263 -6.76 -24.91 4.80
C TRP A 263 -8.09 -25.40 4.27
N VAL A 264 -9.00 -24.50 3.95
CA VAL A 264 -10.19 -24.82 3.18
C VAL A 264 -9.73 -25.02 1.73
N LEU A 265 -9.29 -26.23 1.45
CA LEU A 265 -9.21 -26.77 0.10
C LEU A 265 -10.66 -27.01 -0.34
N GLY A 266 -11.21 -26.19 -1.22
CA GLY A 266 -12.47 -26.47 -1.85
C GLY A 266 -13.40 -25.30 -2.10
N CYS A 267 -12.95 -24.24 -2.80
CA CYS A 267 -13.88 -23.50 -3.64
C CYS A 267 -13.83 -24.13 -5.04
N PRO A 268 -14.93 -24.68 -5.56
CA PRO A 268 -14.98 -25.12 -6.95
C PRO A 268 -14.95 -23.87 -7.83
N PHE A 269 -13.83 -23.61 -8.45
CA PHE A 269 -13.76 -22.68 -9.58
C PHE A 269 -14.71 -23.19 -10.66
N SER A 270 -15.65 -22.34 -11.07
CA SER A 270 -16.46 -22.57 -12.27
C SER A 270 -15.51 -22.87 -13.43
N LYS A 271 -15.82 -23.95 -14.15
CA LYS A 271 -15.05 -24.53 -15.26
C LYS A 271 -15.09 -23.65 -16.52
N GLU A 272 -14.62 -22.41 -16.47
CA GLU A 272 -14.49 -21.59 -17.69
C GLU A 272 -13.28 -20.68 -17.66
N GLN A 273 -12.12 -21.21 -17.21
CA GLN A 273 -10.82 -20.64 -17.60
C GLN A 273 -9.84 -21.80 -17.79
N GLU A 274 -9.73 -22.21 -19.04
CA GLU A 274 -8.76 -23.20 -19.53
C GLU A 274 -7.33 -22.75 -19.24
N GLY A 275 -6.50 -23.70 -18.76
CA GLY A 275 -5.06 -23.60 -18.83
C GLY A 275 -4.25 -23.83 -17.56
N TRP A 276 -4.55 -24.87 -16.76
CA TRP A 276 -3.60 -25.35 -15.75
C TRP A 276 -3.09 -26.74 -16.13
N PRO A 277 -1.77 -26.94 -16.34
CA PRO A 277 -1.22 -28.28 -16.43
C PRO A 277 -1.25 -28.95 -15.06
N GLN A 278 -1.96 -30.07 -14.99
CA GLN A 278 -1.83 -31.04 -13.89
C GLN A 278 -0.41 -31.56 -13.85
N ARG A 279 0.25 -31.55 -12.67
CA ARG A 279 0.93 -32.70 -12.07
C ARG A 279 1.95 -32.31 -10.99
N SER A 280 1.66 -32.75 -9.79
CA SER A 280 2.47 -33.72 -9.01
C SER A 280 4.00 -33.55 -9.09
N SER A 281 4.57 -32.66 -8.26
CA SER A 281 5.99 -32.72 -7.84
C SER A 281 6.27 -32.04 -6.49
N PHE A 282 5.27 -31.51 -5.79
CA PHE A 282 5.52 -30.75 -4.54
C PHE A 282 5.47 -31.58 -3.24
N LEU A 283 5.13 -32.87 -3.30
CA LEU A 283 5.08 -33.74 -2.11
C LEU A 283 6.44 -34.38 -1.77
N PHE A 284 7.43 -34.34 -2.65
CA PHE A 284 8.74 -34.96 -2.40
C PHE A 284 9.79 -34.01 -1.80
N PHE A 285 9.60 -32.71 -1.85
CA PHE A 285 10.60 -31.75 -1.35
C PHE A 285 10.41 -31.42 0.15
N ALA A 286 9.20 -31.48 0.66
CA ALA A 286 8.92 -31.23 2.08
C ALA A 286 9.35 -32.38 3.01
N ALA A 287 9.36 -33.61 2.52
CA ALA A 287 9.77 -34.79 3.31
C ALA A 287 11.30 -34.93 3.49
N SER A 288 12.09 -34.31 2.61
CA SER A 288 13.56 -34.37 2.67
C SER A 288 14.18 -33.38 3.67
N ILE A 289 13.49 -32.26 3.92
CA ILE A 289 13.98 -31.23 4.86
C ILE A 289 13.67 -31.60 6.33
N LEU A 290 12.58 -32.30 6.56
CA LEU A 290 12.21 -32.76 7.91
C LEU A 290 13.05 -33.97 8.40
N ARG A 291 13.56 -34.80 7.51
CA ARG A 291 14.46 -35.92 7.91
C ARG A 291 15.88 -35.48 8.26
N LYS A 292 16.37 -34.36 7.77
CA LYS A 292 17.71 -33.84 8.09
C LYS A 292 17.78 -33.08 9.43
N LYS A 293 16.66 -32.64 9.99
CA LYS A 293 16.64 -31.95 11.30
C LYS A 293 16.41 -32.88 12.50
N MET A 294 16.02 -34.13 12.29
CA MET A 294 15.83 -35.10 13.37
C MET A 294 17.04 -36.02 13.68
N GLN A 295 18.11 -35.94 12.91
CA GLN A 295 19.31 -36.75 13.15
C GLN A 295 20.45 -36.04 13.88
N VAL A 296 20.27 -34.79 14.31
CA VAL A 296 21.33 -34.04 15.05
C VAL A 296 21.06 -33.93 16.55
N THR A 297 20.00 -34.53 17.10
CA THR A 297 19.68 -34.42 18.53
C THR A 297 19.76 -35.76 19.29
N ILE A 298 20.41 -36.79 18.73
CA ILE A 298 20.71 -38.01 19.50
C ILE A 298 22.19 -38.33 19.28
N GLY A 299 23.07 -37.72 20.06
CA GLY A 299 24.49 -38.02 20.05
C GLY A 299 25.35 -36.92 20.65
N ALA A 300 25.19 -36.63 21.93
CA ALA A 300 26.21 -36.17 22.88
C ALA A 300 25.62 -36.20 24.30
#